data_9c6576ade5acd94d8ba2630980408d1c
#
_entry.id   9c6576ade5acd94d8ba2630980408d1c
#
_cell.length_a   1.000
_cell.length_b   1.000
_cell.length_c   1.000
_cell.angle_alpha   90.00
_cell.angle_beta   90.00
_cell.angle_gamma   90.00
#
_symmetry.space_group_name_H-M   'P 1'
#
loop_
_entity.id
_entity.type
_entity.pdbx_description
1 polymer ?
#
loop_
_entity_poly.entity_id
_entity_poly.type
_entity_poly.pdbx_seq_one_letter_code
_entity_poly.pdbx_strand_id
1 'polypeptide(L)'
;MVQPQLEILKNTNKAISMIPSSAKTSLAKEFTLNAQTQGALALAQNVANNPMLQSAKSSGIAQLRDFGFRKEVIIMSGVYRTAQICKNGHVITSNTNYTAHLSNFCPECRAETISSCPKCNTPIRGKYDVPGVMSISSYTPPKYCHHCGHPFPWTESTLNSISELLDMQDQLTEDEKQHFMSYLPIIFTETPQSEVTALKLRLLFNKLPSEIGSLAKNVITDVISESIKKILFP
;
A
#
# COMPACT_ATOMS: atom_id res chain seq x y z
N MET A 1 -6.94 -35.54 -9.53
CA MET A 1 -5.89 -35.01 -8.62
C MET A 1 -6.53 -34.09 -7.57
N VAL A 2 -7.27 -34.67 -6.60
CA VAL A 2 -7.94 -33.93 -5.49
C VAL A 2 -7.41 -34.44 -4.12
N GLN A 3 -6.53 -35.43 -4.12
CA GLN A 3 -6.05 -36.08 -2.90
C GLN A 3 -5.18 -35.22 -1.97
N PRO A 4 -4.26 -34.34 -2.42
CA PRO A 4 -3.45 -33.55 -1.49
C PRO A 4 -4.25 -32.51 -0.70
N GLN A 5 -5.29 -31.94 -1.29
CA GLN A 5 -6.14 -30.97 -0.60
C GLN A 5 -7.07 -31.63 0.42
N LEU A 6 -7.48 -32.86 0.16
CA LEU A 6 -8.30 -33.67 1.10
C LEU A 6 -7.48 -34.11 2.31
N GLU A 7 -6.19 -34.38 2.12
CA GLU A 7 -5.28 -34.74 3.20
C GLU A 7 -4.93 -33.53 4.09
N ILE A 8 -4.73 -32.38 3.51
CA ILE A 8 -4.55 -31.10 4.25
C ILE A 8 -5.80 -30.80 5.09
N LEU A 9 -6.99 -30.95 4.53
CA LEU A 9 -8.26 -30.78 5.27
C LEU A 9 -8.46 -31.79 6.39
N LYS A 10 -8.09 -33.06 6.18
CA LYS A 10 -8.13 -34.09 7.22
C LYS A 10 -7.14 -33.81 8.35
N ASN A 11 -5.93 -33.39 8.01
CA ASN A 11 -4.90 -33.03 9.00
C ASN A 11 -5.27 -31.76 9.78
N THR A 12 -5.86 -30.76 9.13
CA THR A 12 -6.34 -29.56 9.80
C THR A 12 -7.50 -29.84 10.74
N ASN A 13 -8.46 -30.66 10.33
CA ASN A 13 -9.57 -31.08 11.20
C ASN A 13 -9.10 -31.93 12.39
N LYS A 14 -8.10 -32.80 12.20
CA LYS A 14 -7.48 -33.55 13.29
C LYS A 14 -6.73 -32.65 14.27
N ALA A 15 -6.00 -31.67 13.78
CA ALA A 15 -5.34 -30.67 14.61
C ALA A 15 -6.34 -29.83 15.44
N ILE A 16 -7.47 -29.39 14.82
CA ILE A 16 -8.54 -28.66 15.51
C ILE A 16 -9.25 -29.50 16.57
N SER A 17 -9.38 -30.81 16.36
CA SER A 17 -10.00 -31.72 17.32
C SER A 17 -9.15 -31.95 18.58
N MET A 18 -7.84 -31.76 18.50
CA MET A 18 -6.89 -31.90 19.62
C MET A 18 -6.78 -30.66 20.51
N ILE A 19 -7.39 -29.53 20.13
CA ILE A 19 -7.38 -28.30 20.94
C ILE A 19 -8.40 -28.44 22.08
N PRO A 20 -8.00 -28.28 23.35
CA PRO A 20 -8.92 -28.30 24.51
C PRO A 20 -10.05 -27.29 24.35
N SER A 21 -11.24 -27.65 24.84
CA SER A 21 -12.45 -26.83 24.71
C SER A 21 -12.29 -25.42 25.29
N SER A 22 -11.47 -25.26 26.34
CA SER A 22 -11.12 -23.97 26.94
C SER A 22 -10.29 -23.07 26.02
N ALA A 23 -9.40 -23.65 25.19
CA ALA A 23 -8.59 -22.92 24.23
C ALA A 23 -9.39 -22.51 22.98
N LYS A 24 -10.41 -23.32 22.60
CA LYS A 24 -11.32 -22.97 21.48
C LYS A 24 -12.15 -21.74 21.77
N THR A 25 -12.55 -21.52 23.03
CA THR A 25 -13.35 -20.37 23.44
C THR A 25 -12.51 -19.07 23.48
N SER A 26 -11.22 -19.15 23.83
CA SER A 26 -10.30 -18.01 23.81
C SER A 26 -9.92 -17.62 22.39
N LEU A 27 -9.62 -18.58 21.53
CA LEU A 27 -9.31 -18.36 20.12
C LEU A 27 -10.50 -17.80 19.33
N ALA A 28 -11.73 -18.22 19.65
CA ALA A 28 -12.93 -17.69 18.99
C ALA A 28 -13.22 -16.22 19.34
N LYS A 29 -12.64 -15.69 20.45
CA LYS A 29 -12.75 -14.29 20.82
C LYS A 29 -11.69 -13.40 20.17
N GLU A 30 -10.57 -13.94 19.75
CA GLU A 30 -9.47 -13.19 19.11
C GLU A 30 -9.49 -13.24 17.58
N PHE A 31 -10.12 -14.26 16.98
CA PHE A 31 -10.29 -14.36 15.53
C PHE A 31 -11.72 -14.02 15.11
N THR A 32 -12.03 -12.74 14.99
CA THR A 32 -13.06 -12.34 14.03
C THR A 32 -12.55 -12.67 12.65
N LEU A 33 -13.02 -13.80 12.11
CA LEU A 33 -12.71 -14.22 10.73
C LEU A 33 -13.11 -13.08 9.79
N ASN A 34 -12.15 -12.48 9.11
CA ASN A 34 -12.38 -11.42 8.16
C ASN A 34 -13.39 -11.89 7.11
N ALA A 35 -14.31 -11.03 6.67
CA ALA A 35 -15.35 -11.32 5.68
C ALA A 35 -14.82 -12.00 4.39
N GLN A 36 -13.57 -11.74 4.02
CA GLN A 36 -12.89 -12.41 2.91
C GLN A 36 -12.62 -13.91 3.15
N THR A 37 -12.35 -14.30 4.39
CA THR A 37 -12.12 -15.72 4.75
C THR A 37 -13.45 -16.49 4.79
N GLN A 38 -14.53 -15.83 5.20
CA GLN A 38 -15.88 -16.40 5.16
C GLN A 38 -16.38 -16.59 3.73
N GLY A 39 -16.08 -15.64 2.83
CA GLY A 39 -16.39 -15.76 1.39
C GLY A 39 -15.63 -16.89 0.72
N ALA A 40 -14.35 -17.12 1.07
CA ALA A 40 -13.55 -18.21 0.53
C ALA A 40 -14.07 -19.59 1.01
N LEU A 41 -14.53 -19.69 2.27
CA LEU A 41 -15.12 -20.92 2.81
C LEU A 41 -16.46 -21.26 2.14
N ALA A 42 -17.31 -20.24 1.91
CA ALA A 42 -18.60 -20.39 1.21
C ALA A 42 -18.39 -20.78 -0.27
N LEU A 43 -17.39 -20.22 -0.93
CA LEU A 43 -16.99 -20.60 -2.29
C LEU A 43 -16.50 -22.05 -2.37
N ALA A 44 -15.68 -22.48 -1.41
CA ALA A 44 -15.19 -23.85 -1.34
C ALA A 44 -16.31 -24.86 -1.09
N GLN A 45 -17.30 -24.51 -0.26
CA GLN A 45 -18.49 -25.34 -0.03
C GLN A 45 -19.42 -25.40 -1.27
N ASN A 46 -19.61 -24.29 -1.97
CA ASN A 46 -20.39 -24.25 -3.22
C ASN A 46 -19.73 -25.06 -4.35
N VAL A 47 -18.41 -25.00 -4.45
CA VAL A 47 -17.64 -25.83 -5.41
C VAL A 47 -17.74 -27.30 -5.08
N ALA A 48 -17.71 -27.69 -3.79
CA ALA A 48 -17.85 -29.08 -3.36
C ALA A 48 -19.25 -29.66 -3.61
N ASN A 49 -20.28 -28.81 -3.59
CA ASN A 49 -21.70 -29.20 -3.76
C ASN A 49 -22.23 -29.02 -5.19
N ASN A 50 -21.38 -28.61 -6.14
CA ASN A 50 -21.81 -28.39 -7.52
C ASN A 50 -22.13 -29.73 -8.22
N PRO A 51 -23.38 -29.96 -8.69
CA PRO A 51 -23.78 -31.20 -9.32
C PRO A 51 -22.97 -31.55 -10.58
N MET A 52 -22.47 -30.55 -11.32
CA MET A 52 -21.62 -30.76 -12.49
C MET A 52 -20.25 -31.37 -12.12
N LEU A 53 -19.71 -31.05 -10.95
CA LEU A 53 -18.45 -31.64 -10.45
C LEU A 53 -18.67 -33.06 -9.88
N GLN A 54 -19.87 -33.36 -9.39
CA GLN A 54 -20.23 -34.71 -8.93
C GLN A 54 -20.48 -35.64 -10.12
N SER A 55 -21.08 -35.19 -11.20
CA SER A 55 -21.27 -36.00 -12.42
C SER A 55 -19.96 -36.28 -13.17
N ALA A 56 -18.97 -35.40 -13.07
CA ALA A 56 -17.63 -35.63 -13.62
C ALA A 56 -16.83 -36.71 -12.86
N LYS A 57 -17.24 -37.06 -11.63
CA LYS A 57 -16.64 -38.17 -10.84
C LYS A 57 -17.18 -39.53 -11.24
N SER A 58 -18.37 -39.63 -11.82
CA SER A 58 -19.02 -40.87 -12.23
C SER A 58 -18.78 -41.26 -13.70
N SER A 59 -18.44 -40.33 -14.55
CA SER A 59 -18.00 -40.58 -15.93
C SER A 59 -16.48 -40.69 -15.97
N GLY A 60 -16.00 -41.94 -16.04
CA GLY A 60 -14.59 -42.37 -16.04
C GLY A 60 -13.62 -41.58 -16.89
N ILE A 61 -13.21 -40.38 -16.43
CA ILE A 61 -12.03 -39.67 -16.96
C ILE A 61 -10.77 -40.25 -16.26
N ALA A 62 -10.56 -41.53 -16.43
CA ALA A 62 -9.31 -42.20 -16.01
C ALA A 62 -8.22 -42.17 -17.08
N GLN A 63 -8.42 -41.49 -18.22
CA GLN A 63 -7.50 -41.57 -19.37
C GLN A 63 -6.77 -40.26 -19.74
N LEU A 64 -6.73 -39.25 -18.87
CA LEU A 64 -5.90 -38.06 -19.10
C LEU A 64 -4.59 -38.09 -18.29
N ARG A 65 -4.01 -39.32 -18.11
CA ARG A 65 -2.73 -39.46 -17.37
C ARG A 65 -1.47 -39.15 -18.20
N ASP A 66 -1.59 -38.95 -19.50
CA ASP A 66 -0.40 -38.85 -20.39
C ASP A 66 -0.15 -37.47 -21.03
N PHE A 67 -0.91 -36.45 -20.69
CA PHE A 67 -0.47 -35.10 -21.03
C PHE A 67 0.31 -34.55 -19.83
N GLY A 68 1.64 -34.48 -19.99
CA GLY A 68 2.62 -34.01 -19.01
C GLY A 68 2.45 -32.55 -18.55
N PHE A 69 1.27 -32.20 -18.12
CA PHE A 69 1.07 -30.99 -17.33
C PHE A 69 1.60 -31.26 -15.93
N ARG A 70 2.89 -31.00 -15.72
CA ARG A 70 3.36 -30.68 -14.38
C ARG A 70 2.47 -29.57 -13.86
N LYS A 71 1.61 -29.89 -12.91
CA LYS A 71 0.90 -28.90 -12.10
C LYS A 71 1.93 -28.27 -11.15
N GLU A 72 2.82 -27.48 -11.69
CA GLU A 72 3.43 -26.43 -10.90
C GLU A 72 2.25 -25.54 -10.49
N VAL A 73 1.89 -25.59 -9.24
CA VAL A 73 1.10 -24.51 -8.63
C VAL A 73 2.03 -23.30 -8.73
N ILE A 74 1.93 -22.57 -9.82
CA ILE A 74 2.55 -21.28 -9.94
C ILE A 74 1.80 -20.46 -8.89
N ILE A 75 2.39 -20.36 -7.71
CA ILE A 75 2.03 -19.31 -6.77
C ILE A 75 2.39 -18.04 -7.53
N MET A 76 1.38 -17.41 -8.13
CA MET A 76 1.54 -16.14 -8.83
C MET A 76 1.82 -15.08 -7.77
N SER A 77 3.01 -15.14 -7.17
CA SER A 77 3.49 -14.09 -6.28
C SER A 77 3.81 -12.88 -7.16
N GLY A 78 3.03 -11.81 -6.97
CA GLY A 78 3.35 -10.55 -7.60
C GLY A 78 4.65 -9.98 -7.04
N VAL A 79 5.28 -9.10 -7.79
CA VAL A 79 6.52 -8.44 -7.41
C VAL A 79 6.38 -6.92 -7.58
N TYR A 80 6.94 -6.15 -6.66
CA TYR A 80 7.10 -4.72 -6.86
C TYR A 80 8.19 -4.46 -7.89
N ARG A 81 7.84 -3.76 -8.96
CA ARG A 81 8.81 -3.27 -9.93
C ARG A 81 9.58 -2.09 -9.33
N THR A 82 10.69 -1.70 -9.95
CA THR A 82 11.41 -0.49 -9.57
C THR A 82 10.83 0.69 -10.33
N ALA A 83 10.58 1.81 -9.63
CA ALA A 83 10.17 3.06 -10.25
C ALA A 83 11.37 3.98 -10.50
N GLN A 84 11.24 4.87 -11.50
CA GLN A 84 12.11 6.02 -11.68
C GLN A 84 11.28 7.29 -11.50
N ILE A 85 11.73 8.18 -10.63
CA ILE A 85 11.03 9.38 -10.19
C ILE A 85 12.05 10.52 -10.15
N CYS A 86 11.66 11.72 -10.54
CA CYS A 86 12.56 12.87 -10.40
C CYS A 86 12.61 13.38 -8.96
N LYS A 87 13.62 14.15 -8.61
CA LYS A 87 13.78 14.72 -7.25
C LYS A 87 12.62 15.62 -6.80
N ASN A 88 11.78 16.10 -7.75
CA ASN A 88 10.57 16.87 -7.47
C ASN A 88 9.29 16.00 -7.43
N GLY A 89 9.40 14.68 -7.57
CA GLY A 89 8.26 13.75 -7.42
C GLY A 89 7.52 13.38 -8.71
N HIS A 90 7.89 13.92 -9.90
CA HIS A 90 7.27 13.50 -11.15
C HIS A 90 7.67 12.07 -11.49
N VAL A 91 6.68 11.24 -11.82
CA VAL A 91 6.90 9.83 -12.17
C VAL A 91 7.39 9.74 -13.63
N ILE A 92 8.59 9.25 -13.83
CA ILE A 92 9.12 8.95 -15.17
C ILE A 92 8.57 7.60 -15.62
N THR A 93 8.73 6.58 -14.78
CA THR A 93 8.12 5.26 -14.98
C THR A 93 7.91 4.55 -13.65
N SER A 94 6.85 3.77 -13.55
CA SER A 94 6.60 2.87 -12.42
C SER A 94 7.28 1.50 -12.60
N ASN A 95 7.96 1.27 -13.73
CA ASN A 95 8.63 0.01 -14.04
C ASN A 95 9.86 0.25 -14.93
N THR A 96 11.04 0.21 -14.33
CA THR A 96 12.33 0.43 -15.02
C THR A 96 12.73 -0.70 -15.95
N ASN A 97 12.00 -1.82 -16.00
CA ASN A 97 12.25 -2.87 -16.99
C ASN A 97 11.97 -2.40 -18.42
N TYR A 98 11.15 -1.35 -18.58
CA TYR A 98 10.91 -0.69 -19.86
C TYR A 98 11.95 0.42 -20.07
N THR A 99 13.13 0.06 -20.53
CA THR A 99 14.29 0.95 -20.68
C THR A 99 14.06 2.13 -21.62
N ALA A 100 13.15 2.01 -22.59
CA ALA A 100 12.78 3.08 -23.51
C ALA A 100 12.18 4.32 -22.83
N HIS A 101 11.70 4.18 -21.59
CA HIS A 101 11.10 5.28 -20.82
C HIS A 101 12.05 5.91 -19.80
N LEU A 102 13.28 5.40 -19.66
CA LEU A 102 14.23 5.92 -18.69
C LEU A 102 14.84 7.24 -19.19
N SER A 103 15.02 8.18 -18.26
CA SER A 103 15.68 9.45 -18.55
C SER A 103 16.50 9.93 -17.35
N ASN A 104 17.63 10.59 -17.59
CA ASN A 104 18.47 11.13 -16.53
C ASN A 104 17.86 12.39 -15.90
N PHE A 105 17.05 13.12 -16.66
CA PHE A 105 16.38 14.34 -16.23
C PHE A 105 14.90 14.28 -16.55
N CYS A 106 14.10 14.89 -15.68
CA CYS A 106 12.67 15.01 -15.85
C CYS A 106 12.32 15.94 -17.01
N PRO A 107 11.48 15.52 -17.99
CA PRO A 107 11.07 16.38 -19.10
C PRO A 107 10.16 17.55 -18.65
N GLU A 108 9.48 17.43 -17.50
CA GLU A 108 8.57 18.44 -16.99
C GLU A 108 9.28 19.55 -16.21
N CYS A 109 10.27 19.18 -15.35
CA CYS A 109 10.89 20.13 -14.43
C CYS A 109 12.42 20.16 -14.47
N ARG A 110 13.05 19.39 -15.35
CA ARG A 110 14.52 19.27 -15.52
C ARG A 110 15.27 18.73 -14.29
N ALA A 111 14.59 18.36 -13.22
CA ALA A 111 15.23 17.75 -12.06
C ALA A 111 15.82 16.38 -12.42
N GLU A 112 16.92 16.04 -11.79
CA GLU A 112 17.55 14.72 -11.89
C GLU A 112 16.61 13.61 -11.44
N THR A 113 16.70 12.44 -12.06
CA THR A 113 15.85 11.28 -11.75
C THR A 113 16.60 10.25 -10.91
N ILE A 114 15.88 9.57 -10.04
CA ILE A 114 16.41 8.51 -9.18
C ILE A 114 15.55 7.26 -9.27
N SER A 115 16.16 6.08 -9.13
CA SER A 115 15.48 4.78 -9.06
C SER A 115 15.72 4.06 -7.74
N SER A 116 16.52 4.66 -6.84
CA SER A 116 16.85 4.10 -5.53
C SER A 116 16.85 5.19 -4.46
N CYS A 117 16.73 4.77 -3.21
CA CYS A 117 16.81 5.66 -2.07
C CYS A 117 18.21 6.27 -1.95
N PRO A 118 18.35 7.62 -1.87
CA PRO A 118 19.66 8.26 -1.77
C PRO A 118 20.44 7.86 -0.50
N LYS A 119 19.73 7.44 0.56
CA LYS A 119 20.35 7.10 1.85
C LYS A 119 20.83 5.66 1.95
N CYS A 120 20.07 4.69 1.40
CA CYS A 120 20.36 3.26 1.60
C CYS A 120 20.44 2.46 0.30
N ASN A 121 20.35 3.10 -0.86
CA ASN A 121 20.38 2.50 -2.21
C ASN A 121 19.31 1.43 -2.48
N THR A 122 18.31 1.26 -1.59
CA THR A 122 17.20 0.34 -1.83
C THR A 122 16.37 0.83 -3.01
N PRO A 123 16.00 -0.03 -3.99
CA PRO A 123 15.19 0.36 -5.13
C PRO A 123 13.85 0.99 -4.69
N ILE A 124 13.42 2.04 -5.40
CA ILE A 124 12.11 2.67 -5.15
C ILE A 124 11.02 1.70 -5.62
N ARG A 125 10.10 1.35 -4.73
CA ARG A 125 8.97 0.49 -5.09
C ARG A 125 8.12 1.17 -6.16
N GLY A 126 8.04 0.52 -7.30
CA GLY A 126 7.15 0.87 -8.41
C GLY A 126 5.82 0.14 -8.31
N LYS A 127 5.19 -0.08 -9.46
CA LYS A 127 3.93 -0.80 -9.56
C LYS A 127 4.09 -2.25 -9.10
N TYR A 128 3.08 -2.76 -8.38
CA TYR A 128 2.98 -4.18 -8.06
C TYR A 128 2.52 -4.93 -9.31
N ASP A 129 3.31 -5.86 -9.77
CA ASP A 129 3.10 -6.62 -10.99
C ASP A 129 2.81 -8.07 -10.67
N VAL A 130 1.67 -8.56 -11.13
CA VAL A 130 1.25 -9.96 -11.00
C VAL A 130 1.20 -10.57 -12.40
N PRO A 131 1.96 -11.64 -12.68
CA PRO A 131 1.96 -12.29 -13.99
C PRO A 131 0.55 -12.65 -14.45
N GLY A 132 0.20 -12.28 -15.70
CA GLY A 132 -1.11 -12.56 -16.29
C GLY A 132 -2.25 -11.64 -15.82
N VAL A 133 -1.99 -10.65 -14.97
CA VAL A 133 -2.99 -9.67 -14.53
C VAL A 133 -2.62 -8.28 -15.05
N MET A 134 -3.47 -7.70 -15.89
CA MET A 134 -3.32 -6.29 -16.29
C MET A 134 -3.87 -5.39 -15.20
N SER A 135 -2.99 -4.66 -14.52
CA SER A 135 -3.38 -3.63 -13.56
C SER A 135 -3.42 -2.26 -14.22
N ILE A 136 -4.58 -1.62 -14.22
CA ILE A 136 -4.82 -0.26 -14.74
C ILE A 136 -4.76 0.81 -13.66
N SER A 137 -4.36 0.46 -12.43
CA SER A 137 -4.26 1.42 -11.33
C SER A 137 -3.18 2.48 -11.61
N SER A 138 -3.46 3.74 -11.23
CA SER A 138 -2.47 4.81 -11.21
C SER A 138 -1.38 4.50 -10.18
N TYR A 139 -0.16 4.93 -10.47
CA TYR A 139 0.97 4.81 -9.55
C TYR A 139 1.25 6.17 -8.90
N THR A 140 1.32 6.18 -7.57
CA THR A 140 1.70 7.36 -6.78
C THR A 140 3.08 7.14 -6.17
N PRO A 141 4.00 8.13 -6.26
CA PRO A 141 5.31 8.05 -5.65
C PRO A 141 5.23 7.77 -4.15
N PRO A 142 6.05 6.86 -3.60
CA PRO A 142 6.14 6.66 -2.17
C PRO A 142 6.76 7.89 -1.50
N LYS A 143 6.30 8.25 -0.32
CA LYS A 143 6.81 9.40 0.45
C LYS A 143 8.09 9.06 1.21
N TYR A 144 8.19 7.83 1.70
CA TYR A 144 9.28 7.34 2.53
C TYR A 144 9.86 6.04 1.98
N CYS A 145 11.15 5.84 2.17
CA CYS A 145 11.81 4.59 1.83
C CYS A 145 11.30 3.45 2.71
N HIS A 146 10.83 2.37 2.10
CA HIS A 146 10.29 1.21 2.81
C HIS A 146 11.32 0.41 3.60
N HIS A 147 12.62 0.64 3.37
CA HIS A 147 13.71 -0.06 4.05
C HIS A 147 14.28 0.74 5.22
N CYS A 148 14.58 2.02 5.02
CA CYS A 148 15.26 2.85 6.05
C CYS A 148 14.36 3.97 6.62
N GLY A 149 13.12 4.12 6.16
CA GLY A 149 12.18 5.14 6.63
C GLY A 149 12.53 6.58 6.24
N HIS A 150 13.64 6.81 5.54
CA HIS A 150 14.04 8.14 5.14
C HIS A 150 13.05 8.75 4.14
N PRO A 151 12.66 10.04 4.27
CA PRO A 151 11.84 10.71 3.27
C PRO A 151 12.58 10.74 1.93
N PHE A 152 11.82 10.64 0.85
CA PHE A 152 12.38 10.87 -0.48
C PHE A 152 12.54 12.37 -0.76
N PRO A 153 13.40 12.78 -1.73
CA PRO A 153 13.70 14.19 -1.98
C PRO A 153 12.46 15.08 -2.16
N TRP A 154 11.42 14.58 -2.84
CA TRP A 154 10.16 15.33 -3.02
C TRP A 154 9.39 15.54 -1.72
N THR A 155 9.42 14.59 -0.79
CA THR A 155 8.81 14.72 0.54
C THR A 155 9.63 15.67 1.40
N GLU A 156 10.95 15.57 1.36
CA GLU A 156 11.86 16.44 2.08
C GLU A 156 11.75 17.89 1.59
N SER A 157 11.68 18.10 0.26
CA SER A 157 11.44 19.42 -0.33
C SER A 157 10.12 20.04 0.15
N THR A 158 9.05 19.25 0.21
CA THR A 158 7.75 19.69 0.75
C THR A 158 7.88 20.16 2.20
N LEU A 159 8.54 19.36 3.04
CA LEU A 159 8.73 19.69 4.46
C LEU A 159 9.57 20.99 4.63
N ASN A 160 10.64 21.12 3.86
CA ASN A 160 11.50 22.31 3.90
C ASN A 160 10.74 23.58 3.44
N SER A 161 9.98 23.50 2.34
CA SER A 161 9.18 24.63 1.85
C SER A 161 8.15 25.09 2.88
N ILE A 162 7.53 24.16 3.62
CA ILE A 162 6.59 24.53 4.70
C ILE A 162 7.34 25.18 5.86
N SER A 163 8.51 24.65 6.23
CA SER A 163 9.34 25.24 7.29
C SER A 163 9.70 26.69 6.95
N GLU A 164 10.16 26.92 5.72
CA GLU A 164 10.49 28.27 5.23
C GLU A 164 9.27 29.21 5.29
N LEU A 165 8.08 28.75 4.88
CA LEU A 165 6.85 29.54 4.98
C LEU A 165 6.48 29.89 6.43
N LEU A 166 6.69 28.95 7.37
CA LEU A 166 6.45 29.20 8.79
C LEU A 166 7.45 30.20 9.38
N ASP A 167 8.69 30.20 8.91
CA ASP A 167 9.73 31.13 9.36
C ASP A 167 9.49 32.57 8.86
N MET A 168 8.74 32.74 7.78
CA MET A 168 8.40 34.04 7.22
C MET A 168 7.25 34.77 7.96
N GLN A 169 6.71 34.20 9.03
CA GLN A 169 5.58 34.79 9.76
C GLN A 169 5.78 34.71 11.29
N ASP A 170 5.19 35.67 12.01
CA ASP A 170 5.31 35.84 13.46
C ASP A 170 4.04 35.48 14.24
N GLN A 171 2.98 35.01 13.56
CA GLN A 171 1.69 34.69 14.21
C GLN A 171 1.73 33.39 15.01
N LEU A 172 2.67 32.49 14.72
CA LEU A 172 2.91 31.26 15.49
C LEU A 172 4.13 31.44 16.38
N THR A 173 4.03 30.96 17.61
CA THR A 173 5.20 30.82 18.50
C THR A 173 6.13 29.72 17.99
N GLU A 174 7.38 29.71 18.43
CA GLU A 174 8.34 28.67 18.05
C GLU A 174 7.86 27.26 18.43
N ASP A 175 7.20 27.11 19.58
CA ASP A 175 6.59 25.83 19.98
C ASP A 175 5.47 25.41 19.01
N GLU A 176 4.65 26.35 18.55
CA GLU A 176 3.58 26.09 17.59
C GLU A 176 4.12 25.73 16.20
N LYS A 177 5.21 26.37 15.76
CA LYS A 177 5.91 26.01 14.54
C LYS A 177 6.49 24.59 14.62
N GLN A 178 7.12 24.25 15.73
CA GLN A 178 7.62 22.88 15.99
C GLN A 178 6.49 21.84 15.98
N HIS A 179 5.36 22.13 16.64
CA HIS A 179 4.20 21.26 16.61
C HIS A 179 3.65 21.11 15.19
N PHE A 180 3.55 22.20 14.43
CA PHE A 180 3.12 22.18 13.05
C PHE A 180 4.00 21.24 12.22
N MET A 181 5.31 21.40 12.28
CA MET A 181 6.27 20.55 11.57
C MET A 181 6.21 19.09 12.02
N SER A 182 6.00 18.82 13.31
CA SER A 182 5.87 17.45 13.84
C SER A 182 4.61 16.72 13.37
N TYR A 183 3.54 17.45 13.04
CA TYR A 183 2.27 16.89 12.56
C TYR A 183 2.31 16.50 11.08
N LEU A 184 3.14 17.16 10.26
CA LEU A 184 3.21 16.92 8.82
C LEU A 184 3.53 15.46 8.45
N PRO A 185 4.58 14.82 9.00
CA PRO A 185 4.85 13.41 8.68
C PRO A 185 3.70 12.48 9.03
N ILE A 186 2.92 12.79 10.08
CA ILE A 186 1.78 11.99 10.53
C ILE A 186 0.61 12.10 9.55
N ILE A 187 0.29 13.31 9.07
CA ILE A 187 -0.80 13.51 8.10
C ILE A 187 -0.45 13.06 6.70
N PHE A 188 0.83 12.88 6.39
CA PHE A 188 1.27 12.30 5.11
C PHE A 188 1.00 10.80 5.04
N THR A 189 0.66 10.15 6.14
CA THR A 189 0.31 8.74 6.24
C THR A 189 -1.17 8.57 6.59
N GLU A 190 -1.79 7.46 6.16
CA GLU A 190 -3.18 7.14 6.52
C GLU A 190 -3.19 6.22 7.73
N THR A 191 -3.25 6.80 8.91
CA THR A 191 -3.34 6.11 10.19
C THR A 191 -4.50 6.67 11.02
N PRO A 192 -5.03 5.96 12.01
CA PRO A 192 -6.06 6.52 12.91
C PRO A 192 -5.62 7.82 13.60
N GLN A 193 -4.32 8.03 13.81
CA GLN A 193 -3.77 9.25 14.37
C GLN A 193 -3.80 10.44 13.39
N SER A 194 -3.78 10.17 12.08
CA SER A 194 -3.72 11.22 11.05
C SER A 194 -4.94 12.12 11.07
N GLU A 195 -6.13 11.58 11.33
CA GLU A 195 -7.37 12.37 11.43
C GLU A 195 -7.35 13.33 12.61
N VAL A 196 -6.99 12.83 13.80
CA VAL A 196 -6.87 13.66 15.01
C VAL A 196 -5.78 14.71 14.85
N THR A 197 -4.67 14.35 14.23
CA THR A 197 -3.55 15.27 13.97
C THR A 197 -3.93 16.33 12.94
N ALA A 198 -4.72 15.98 11.92
CA ALA A 198 -5.25 16.94 10.95
C ALA A 198 -6.14 18.01 11.62
N LEU A 199 -6.97 17.62 12.60
CA LEU A 199 -7.75 18.58 13.39
C LEU A 199 -6.86 19.54 14.18
N LYS A 200 -5.81 19.03 14.84
CA LYS A 200 -4.83 19.87 15.55
C LYS A 200 -4.10 20.81 14.61
N LEU A 201 -3.67 20.29 13.47
CA LEU A 201 -2.98 21.09 12.46
C LEU A 201 -3.88 22.18 11.89
N ARG A 202 -5.18 21.89 11.69
CA ARG A 202 -6.17 22.90 11.25
C ARG A 202 -6.26 24.08 12.21
N LEU A 203 -6.17 23.85 13.51
CA LEU A 203 -6.18 24.95 14.50
C LEU A 203 -4.96 25.87 14.33
N LEU A 204 -3.80 25.30 14.01
CA LEU A 204 -2.59 26.07 13.72
C LEU A 204 -2.69 26.78 12.37
N PHE A 205 -3.25 26.13 11.35
CA PHE A 205 -3.52 26.76 10.06
C PHE A 205 -4.39 28.01 10.15
N ASN A 206 -5.40 27.99 11.00
CA ASN A 206 -6.31 29.12 11.21
C ASN A 206 -5.62 30.35 11.84
N LYS A 207 -4.41 30.20 12.37
CA LYS A 207 -3.59 31.30 12.91
C LYS A 207 -2.68 31.92 11.85
N LEU A 208 -2.47 31.23 10.71
CA LEU A 208 -1.61 31.75 9.65
C LEU A 208 -2.27 32.92 8.93
N PRO A 209 -1.49 33.89 8.48
CA PRO A 209 -1.95 34.90 7.54
C PRO A 209 -2.55 34.23 6.30
N SER A 210 -3.58 34.83 5.69
CA SER A 210 -4.30 34.23 4.56
C SER A 210 -3.39 33.88 3.38
N GLU A 211 -2.37 34.68 3.13
CA GLU A 211 -1.40 34.48 2.05
C GLU A 211 -0.52 33.25 2.34
N ILE A 212 0.09 33.19 3.53
CA ILE A 212 0.93 32.07 3.96
C ILE A 212 0.10 30.79 4.06
N GLY A 213 -1.10 30.87 4.64
CA GLY A 213 -2.03 29.74 4.74
C GLY A 213 -2.41 29.19 3.37
N SER A 214 -2.65 30.02 2.38
CA SER A 214 -2.96 29.61 1.00
C SER A 214 -1.77 28.91 0.33
N LEU A 215 -0.57 29.43 0.49
CA LEU A 215 0.65 28.81 -0.05
C LEU A 215 0.92 27.45 0.63
N ALA A 216 0.88 27.42 1.95
CA ALA A 216 1.06 26.18 2.72
C ALA A 216 -0.01 25.13 2.36
N LYS A 217 -1.27 25.54 2.17
CA LYS A 217 -2.35 24.68 1.70
C LYS A 217 -2.01 24.06 0.35
N ASN A 218 -1.56 24.84 -0.63
CA ASN A 218 -1.22 24.32 -1.95
C ASN A 218 -0.09 23.28 -1.86
N VAL A 219 0.97 23.58 -1.11
CA VAL A 219 2.11 22.66 -0.94
C VAL A 219 1.70 21.34 -0.27
N ILE A 220 0.82 21.39 0.76
CA ILE A 220 0.40 20.21 1.51
C ILE A 220 -0.63 19.39 0.73
N THR A 221 -1.50 20.03 -0.03
CA THR A 221 -2.61 19.36 -0.74
C THR A 221 -2.13 18.26 -1.68
N ASP A 222 -0.97 18.43 -2.29
CA ASP A 222 -0.43 17.44 -3.23
C ASP A 222 0.09 16.17 -2.55
N VAL A 223 0.35 16.23 -1.25
CA VAL A 223 0.99 15.12 -0.50
C VAL A 223 0.07 14.44 0.51
N ILE A 224 -1.13 14.94 0.78
CA ILE A 224 -2.10 14.34 1.69
C ILE A 224 -3.23 13.62 0.95
N SER A 225 -3.89 12.67 1.63
CA SER A 225 -5.06 11.98 1.08
C SER A 225 -6.31 12.86 1.05
N GLU A 226 -7.28 12.49 0.20
CA GLU A 226 -8.56 13.18 0.11
C GLU A 226 -9.34 13.20 1.44
N SER A 227 -9.20 12.16 2.25
CA SER A 227 -9.81 12.09 3.59
C SER A 227 -9.25 13.18 4.51
N ILE A 228 -7.93 13.32 4.54
CA ILE A 228 -7.23 14.33 5.34
C ILE A 228 -7.49 15.74 4.82
N LYS A 229 -7.56 15.93 3.49
CA LYS A 229 -7.92 17.24 2.88
C LYS A 229 -9.26 17.75 3.40
N LYS A 230 -10.30 16.91 3.44
CA LYS A 230 -11.64 17.28 3.92
C LYS A 230 -11.65 17.65 5.41
N ILE A 231 -10.78 17.08 6.21
CA ILE A 231 -10.68 17.40 7.65
C ILE A 231 -9.90 18.72 7.83
N LEU A 232 -8.80 18.86 7.12
CA LEU A 232 -7.90 20.00 7.27
C LEU A 232 -8.47 21.26 6.62
N PHE A 233 -9.14 21.12 5.47
CA PHE A 233 -9.69 22.22 4.64
C PHE A 233 -11.15 21.91 4.27
N PRO A 234 -12.10 22.02 5.21
CA PRO A 234 -13.52 21.71 5.00
C PRO A 234 -14.18 22.69 4.00
#